data_8b2bd03c94d6cb4c3872ad97a880f509
#
_entry.id   8b2bd03c94d6cb4c3872ad97a880f509
#
_cell.length_a   1.000
_cell.length_b   1.000
_cell.length_c   1.000
_cell.angle_alpha   90.00
_cell.angle_beta   90.00
_cell.angle_gamma   90.00
#
_symmetry.space_group_name_H-M   'P 1'
#
loop_
_entity.id
_entity.type
_entity.pdbx_description
1 polymer ?
#
loop_
_entity_poly.entity_id
_entity_poly.type
_entity_poly.pdbx_seq_one_letter_code
_entity_poly.pdbx_strand_id
1 'polypeptide(L)'
;MMLRKLVLAVVLLTSAFVQNAALSSSVSPSVREPGTDSALAHPLAQETSREMCTERRHPCLRDSLAMQAGMPPSTTQAGMPAFPHPGFDSNYKLSLPSPVQDKNFYLLSLFQRNPVVRRLLSQRRTLQQLAATKAAALKRAPGCNDVRCFDQLIRLDGPTIEAVATELQALANRPEFKLLAKRELRPSGVFITYNNQSDAQMLVAAWKDAAKGMNRILSVYGLGEAPRYKDIDRVSYDLSSEAYRIILKVKTAEIKFAKAPLFFEPTLNFALMLLEINRRDEAGRFEPLEQGENKAAVQNLTEIKWNDYPYSFILVLGSGGLDLTTSISPIGAKRTDVAAQLFLQHKAPLIIVSGGYVHPMQTPYCEAIEMKKYLMAKYKIPEAGILVEPQARHTTTNFRNAARLAFRYGIPTERTALVTSSEDHIASSTRDEFRTRNISELGYFPIEYIKRISLVAAEFKPSVASLFFDANDPLDP
;
A
#
# COMPACT_ATOMS: atom_id res chain seq x y z
N MET A 1 -14.77 -36.66 10.73
CA MET A 1 -16.15 -36.14 10.73
C MET A 1 -16.44 -35.17 11.89
N MET A 2 -15.93 -35.39 13.08
CA MET A 2 -16.09 -34.49 14.24
C MET A 2 -15.43 -33.09 14.07
N LEU A 3 -14.26 -33.01 13.46
CA LEU A 3 -13.54 -31.74 13.27
C LEU A 3 -14.26 -30.78 12.30
N ARG A 4 -14.93 -31.32 11.23
CA ARG A 4 -15.74 -30.49 10.31
C ARG A 4 -16.99 -29.88 10.97
N LYS A 5 -17.59 -30.58 11.95
CA LYS A 5 -18.75 -30.06 12.68
C LYS A 5 -18.35 -28.96 13.67
N LEU A 6 -17.14 -29.02 14.24
CA LEU A 6 -16.63 -27.99 15.15
C LEU A 6 -16.28 -26.68 14.40
N VAL A 7 -15.69 -26.79 13.21
CA VAL A 7 -15.36 -25.62 12.34
C VAL A 7 -16.64 -24.92 11.85
N LEU A 8 -17.69 -25.67 11.51
CA LEU A 8 -18.96 -25.08 11.11
C LEU A 8 -19.65 -24.35 12.27
N ALA A 9 -19.52 -24.87 13.51
CA ALA A 9 -20.04 -24.24 14.70
C ALA A 9 -19.32 -22.93 15.08
N VAL A 10 -17.99 -22.86 14.90
CA VAL A 10 -17.20 -21.65 15.18
C VAL A 10 -17.47 -20.57 14.12
N VAL A 11 -17.60 -20.92 12.86
CA VAL A 11 -17.95 -19.97 11.78
C VAL A 11 -19.39 -19.45 11.94
N LEU A 12 -20.33 -20.27 12.39
CA LEU A 12 -21.71 -19.86 12.65
C LEU A 12 -21.84 -19.00 13.92
N LEU A 13 -21.02 -19.24 14.93
CA LEU A 13 -21.00 -18.43 16.15
C LEU A 13 -20.39 -17.05 15.92
N THR A 14 -19.38 -16.92 15.06
CA THR A 14 -18.82 -15.57 14.71
C THR A 14 -19.79 -14.78 13.83
N SER A 15 -20.57 -15.41 12.95
CA SER A 15 -21.62 -14.76 12.17
C SER A 15 -22.81 -14.30 13.05
N ALA A 16 -23.18 -15.08 14.06
CA ALA A 16 -24.28 -14.74 14.98
C ALA A 16 -23.91 -13.59 15.95
N PHE A 17 -22.62 -13.45 16.32
CA PHE A 17 -22.18 -12.34 17.18
C PHE A 17 -22.17 -10.99 16.43
N VAL A 18 -21.93 -11.00 15.11
CA VAL A 18 -22.01 -9.79 14.27
C VAL A 18 -23.47 -9.38 14.00
N GLN A 19 -24.40 -10.34 13.90
CA GLN A 19 -25.82 -10.03 13.70
C GLN A 19 -26.57 -9.60 14.97
N ASN A 20 -26.19 -10.08 16.15
CA ASN A 20 -26.82 -9.66 17.42
C ASN A 20 -26.38 -8.28 17.91
N ALA A 21 -25.25 -7.74 17.44
CA ALA A 21 -24.87 -6.36 17.72
C ALA A 21 -25.67 -5.32 16.89
N ALA A 22 -26.37 -5.76 15.85
CA ALA A 22 -27.19 -4.91 14.98
C ALA A 22 -28.68 -4.86 15.37
N LEU A 23 -29.14 -5.65 16.33
CA LEU A 23 -30.56 -5.77 16.70
C LEU A 23 -30.94 -5.20 18.07
N SER A 24 -30.03 -4.55 18.81
CA SER A 24 -30.31 -4.01 20.15
C SER A 24 -30.51 -2.48 20.22
N SER A 25 -30.78 -1.80 19.11
CA SER A 25 -31.03 -0.35 19.08
C SER A 25 -32.35 0.06 18.42
N SER A 26 -33.46 -0.56 18.85
CA SER A 26 -34.79 -0.06 18.51
C SER A 26 -35.67 -0.01 19.76
N VAL A 27 -35.52 1.06 20.55
CA VAL A 27 -36.55 1.50 21.52
C VAL A 27 -36.75 2.98 21.29
N SER A 28 -37.93 3.32 20.80
CA SER A 28 -38.43 4.69 20.64
C SER A 28 -38.80 5.30 22.00
N PRO A 29 -38.54 6.59 22.25
CA PRO A 29 -39.11 7.29 23.39
C PRO A 29 -40.41 8.00 23.03
N SER A 30 -41.41 7.79 23.86
CA SER A 30 -42.67 8.49 23.87
C SER A 30 -42.56 9.96 24.32
N VAL A 31 -43.32 10.79 23.62
CA VAL A 31 -43.57 12.22 23.84
C VAL A 31 -44.16 12.50 25.22
N ARG A 32 -43.64 13.50 25.92
CA ARG A 32 -44.36 14.40 26.86
C ARG A 32 -43.66 15.75 26.98
N GLU A 33 -44.34 16.80 26.57
CA GLU A 33 -44.14 18.20 26.96
C GLU A 33 -45.30 18.62 27.92
N PRO A 34 -45.31 19.85 28.48
CA PRO A 34 -44.26 20.80 28.87
C PRO A 34 -44.38 21.31 30.35
N GLY A 35 -43.37 22.03 30.83
CA GLY A 35 -43.45 22.80 32.05
C GLY A 35 -42.37 23.87 32.13
N THR A 36 -42.82 25.11 32.15
CA THR A 36 -42.13 26.40 32.29
C THR A 36 -41.30 26.52 33.59
N ASP A 37 -40.12 27.15 33.58
CA ASP A 37 -39.82 28.48 34.11
C ASP A 37 -38.34 28.74 34.43
N SER A 38 -37.96 29.98 34.07
CA SER A 38 -37.02 30.94 34.65
C SER A 38 -35.51 30.68 34.70
N ALA A 39 -34.90 31.49 33.90
CA ALA A 39 -33.78 32.44 34.12
C ALA A 39 -32.73 32.10 35.19
N LEU A 40 -31.48 32.06 34.76
CA LEU A 40 -30.41 32.94 35.31
C LEU A 40 -29.17 32.84 34.41
N ALA A 41 -28.62 34.01 34.11
CA ALA A 41 -27.48 34.26 33.21
C ALA A 41 -26.13 34.15 33.93
N HIS A 42 -25.11 34.02 33.05
CA HIS A 42 -23.69 34.38 33.18
C HIS A 42 -22.68 33.31 33.66
N PRO A 43 -21.41 33.49 33.25
CA PRO A 43 -20.85 34.01 31.99
C PRO A 43 -19.76 33.08 31.35
N LEU A 44 -19.33 33.49 30.17
CA LEU A 44 -18.14 33.07 29.40
C LEU A 44 -16.91 32.72 30.27
N ALA A 45 -16.35 31.55 30.07
CA ALA A 45 -14.94 31.28 30.33
C ALA A 45 -14.34 30.72 29.05
N GLN A 46 -13.48 31.53 28.42
CA GLN A 46 -12.46 31.09 27.49
C GLN A 46 -11.48 30.21 28.25
N GLU A 47 -11.40 28.95 27.93
CA GLU A 47 -10.25 28.13 28.30
C GLU A 47 -9.53 27.65 27.05
N THR A 48 -8.36 28.20 26.92
CA THR A 48 -7.26 27.91 26.04
C THR A 48 -6.82 26.46 26.15
N SER A 49 -6.92 25.71 25.07
CA SER A 49 -6.21 24.42 24.92
C SER A 49 -4.70 24.64 24.82
N ARG A 50 -4.08 24.71 25.99
CA ARG A 50 -2.67 24.41 26.20
C ARG A 50 -2.63 23.35 27.28
N GLU A 51 -2.35 22.12 26.85
CA GLU A 51 -1.68 21.10 27.65
C GLU A 51 -1.80 19.76 26.92
N MET A 52 -0.74 19.37 26.27
CA MET A 52 -0.15 18.04 26.31
C MET A 52 1.16 18.04 25.51
N CYS A 53 2.17 18.53 26.16
CA CYS A 53 3.56 18.24 25.84
C CYS A 53 4.35 18.28 27.16
N THR A 54 4.36 17.17 27.88
CA THR A 54 5.35 16.93 28.93
C THR A 54 5.85 15.51 28.83
N GLU A 55 7.18 15.47 28.81
CA GLU A 55 8.10 14.43 29.23
C GLU A 55 8.52 13.35 28.23
N ARG A 56 9.68 13.58 27.56
CA ARG A 56 10.94 12.93 27.95
C ARG A 56 12.15 13.65 27.38
N ARG A 57 13.04 13.99 28.29
CA ARG A 57 14.33 14.71 28.10
C ARG A 57 15.31 13.91 27.25
N HIS A 58 15.94 14.58 26.28
CA HIS A 58 17.31 14.32 25.86
C HIS A 58 18.04 15.68 25.69
N PRO A 59 19.34 15.75 25.98
CA PRO A 59 20.00 17.01 26.31
C PRO A 59 20.33 17.85 25.07
N CYS A 60 20.10 19.15 25.22
CA CYS A 60 20.61 20.19 24.35
C CYS A 60 22.11 20.31 24.54
N LEU A 61 22.89 20.22 23.47
CA LEU A 61 24.22 20.77 23.39
C LEU A 61 24.10 22.18 22.80
N ARG A 62 24.35 23.19 23.63
CA ARG A 62 24.66 24.56 23.27
C ARG A 62 26.18 24.68 23.10
N ASP A 63 26.51 25.60 22.22
CA ASP A 63 27.76 26.33 22.02
C ASP A 63 28.64 25.88 20.86
N SER A 64 28.61 26.70 19.80
CA SER A 64 29.69 27.64 19.51
C SER A 64 29.36 28.55 18.32
N LEU A 65 29.31 29.82 18.61
CA LEU A 65 29.40 30.93 17.68
C LEU A 65 30.79 30.94 17.01
N ALA A 66 30.80 31.17 15.71
CA ALA A 66 31.66 32.06 14.92
C ALA A 66 32.09 31.41 13.60
N MET A 67 31.55 31.89 12.49
CA MET A 67 32.27 32.60 11.42
C MET A 67 31.34 32.90 10.26
N GLN A 68 31.05 34.16 10.09
CA GLN A 68 30.51 34.70 8.85
C GLN A 68 31.57 34.59 7.75
N ALA A 69 31.23 33.86 6.68
CA ALA A 69 31.84 34.05 5.38
C ALA A 69 30.74 33.89 4.33
N GLY A 70 30.60 34.91 3.48
CA GLY A 70 29.48 35.10 2.55
C GLY A 70 29.20 33.91 1.66
N MET A 71 27.97 33.49 1.66
CA MET A 71 27.43 32.61 0.63
C MET A 71 27.02 33.46 -0.57
N PRO A 72 27.37 33.04 -1.80
CA PRO A 72 26.84 33.66 -3.00
C PRO A 72 25.34 33.34 -3.12
N PRO A 73 24.56 34.18 -3.86
CA PRO A 73 23.11 33.98 -4.00
C PRO A 73 22.81 32.61 -4.63
N SER A 74 21.85 31.94 -4.05
CA SER A 74 21.31 30.65 -4.47
C SER A 74 21.05 30.64 -5.99
N THR A 75 21.88 29.91 -6.70
CA THR A 75 21.63 29.54 -8.08
C THR A 75 20.36 28.68 -8.11
N THR A 76 19.38 29.11 -8.91
CA THR A 76 18.22 28.34 -9.37
C THR A 76 18.56 26.86 -9.47
N GLN A 77 17.86 26.02 -8.71
CA GLN A 77 17.93 24.57 -8.82
C GLN A 77 17.59 24.18 -10.27
N ALA A 78 18.64 23.96 -11.06
CA ALA A 78 18.51 23.21 -12.29
C ALA A 78 18.00 21.81 -11.90
N GLY A 79 16.84 21.43 -12.41
CA GLY A 79 16.29 20.11 -12.20
C GLY A 79 17.36 19.07 -12.52
N MET A 80 17.59 18.13 -11.60
CA MET A 80 18.43 16.97 -11.91
C MET A 80 17.92 16.38 -13.22
N PRO A 81 18.80 16.11 -14.20
CA PRO A 81 18.37 15.51 -15.45
C PRO A 81 17.61 14.22 -15.10
N ALA A 82 16.43 14.07 -15.67
CA ALA A 82 15.69 12.81 -15.58
C ALA A 82 16.66 11.73 -16.08
N PHE A 83 17.10 10.84 -15.19
CA PHE A 83 17.94 9.73 -15.59
C PHE A 83 17.16 8.96 -16.64
N PRO A 84 17.71 8.72 -17.84
CA PRO A 84 17.07 7.82 -18.76
C PRO A 84 16.98 6.48 -18.03
N HIS A 85 15.73 6.01 -17.74
CA HIS A 85 15.51 4.68 -17.18
C HIS A 85 15.50 3.67 -18.34
N PRO A 86 16.66 3.14 -18.74
CA PRO A 86 16.73 2.24 -19.87
C PRO A 86 15.92 0.98 -19.54
N GLY A 87 14.92 0.71 -20.35
CA GLY A 87 14.20 -0.56 -20.29
C GLY A 87 12.72 -0.52 -19.93
N PHE A 88 12.20 0.51 -19.24
CA PHE A 88 10.76 0.61 -19.05
C PHE A 88 10.03 0.83 -20.38
N ASP A 89 9.00 0.03 -20.63
CA ASP A 89 8.11 0.15 -21.78
C ASP A 89 6.72 0.56 -21.33
N SER A 90 6.29 1.77 -21.71
CA SER A 90 4.96 2.28 -21.38
C SER A 90 3.80 1.46 -21.95
N ASN A 91 4.07 0.64 -22.97
CA ASN A 91 3.11 -0.28 -23.57
C ASN A 91 3.08 -1.65 -22.88
N TYR A 92 4.00 -1.92 -21.94
CA TYR A 92 4.02 -3.17 -21.20
C TYR A 92 2.77 -3.32 -20.34
N LYS A 93 2.01 -4.39 -20.57
CA LYS A 93 0.79 -4.68 -19.79
C LYS A 93 1.12 -5.57 -18.62
N LEU A 94 1.09 -4.98 -17.44
CA LEU A 94 1.30 -5.70 -16.19
C LEU A 94 0.14 -6.69 -15.96
N SER A 95 0.47 -7.96 -15.80
CA SER A 95 -0.52 -9.01 -15.51
C SER A 95 -0.53 -9.32 -14.02
N LEU A 96 -1.68 -9.13 -13.36
CA LEU A 96 -1.86 -9.28 -11.91
C LEU A 96 -3.00 -10.27 -11.59
N PRO A 97 -2.97 -11.55 -12.04
CA PRO A 97 -4.03 -12.52 -11.78
C PRO A 97 -4.18 -12.88 -10.30
N SER A 98 -3.13 -12.66 -9.49
CA SER A 98 -3.14 -12.81 -8.03
C SER A 98 -2.68 -11.50 -7.40
N PRO A 99 -3.51 -10.45 -7.35
CA PRO A 99 -3.07 -9.07 -7.10
C PRO A 99 -2.28 -8.88 -5.81
N VAL A 100 -2.67 -9.53 -4.69
CA VAL A 100 -1.94 -9.42 -3.41
C VAL A 100 -0.53 -9.97 -3.55
N GLN A 101 -0.37 -11.14 -4.16
CA GLN A 101 0.95 -11.72 -4.41
C GLN A 101 1.73 -10.92 -5.44
N ASP A 102 1.08 -10.57 -6.56
CA ASP A 102 1.75 -9.93 -7.70
C ASP A 102 2.29 -8.54 -7.36
N LYS A 103 1.56 -7.77 -6.55
CA LYS A 103 2.01 -6.44 -6.12
C LYS A 103 3.11 -6.49 -5.06
N ASN A 104 3.15 -7.56 -4.25
CA ASN A 104 4.17 -7.75 -3.22
C ASN A 104 5.40 -8.51 -3.74
N PHE A 105 5.19 -9.50 -4.60
CA PHE A 105 6.21 -10.49 -4.95
C PHE A 105 6.22 -10.81 -6.45
N TYR A 106 6.27 -9.79 -7.30
CA TYR A 106 6.13 -9.93 -8.76
C TYR A 106 7.17 -10.88 -9.38
N LEU A 107 8.41 -10.87 -8.89
CA LEU A 107 9.43 -11.83 -9.34
C LEU A 107 9.00 -13.28 -9.13
N LEU A 108 8.43 -13.58 -7.96
CA LEU A 108 8.00 -14.93 -7.62
C LEU A 108 6.81 -15.37 -8.48
N SER A 109 5.92 -14.44 -8.79
CA SER A 109 4.81 -14.65 -9.72
C SER A 109 5.30 -14.95 -11.14
N LEU A 110 6.32 -14.23 -11.61
CA LEU A 110 6.95 -14.51 -12.92
C LEU A 110 7.59 -15.90 -12.95
N PHE A 111 8.25 -16.32 -11.88
CA PHE A 111 8.83 -17.66 -11.76
C PHE A 111 7.76 -18.77 -11.83
N GLN A 112 6.60 -18.53 -11.22
CA GLN A 112 5.49 -19.48 -11.26
C GLN A 112 4.83 -19.57 -12.64
N ARG A 113 4.65 -18.41 -13.30
CA ARG A 113 3.91 -18.30 -14.57
C ARG A 113 4.73 -18.72 -15.79
N ASN A 114 6.05 -18.57 -15.75
CA ASN A 114 6.91 -18.97 -16.86
C ASN A 114 7.29 -20.45 -16.75
N PRO A 115 6.75 -21.35 -17.62
CA PRO A 115 6.93 -22.79 -17.48
C PRO A 115 8.39 -23.21 -17.69
N VAL A 116 9.14 -22.48 -18.50
CA VAL A 116 10.55 -22.78 -18.77
C VAL A 116 11.41 -22.42 -17.57
N VAL A 117 11.23 -21.20 -17.01
CA VAL A 117 11.91 -20.74 -15.81
C VAL A 117 11.56 -21.65 -14.63
N ARG A 118 10.28 -21.96 -14.44
CA ARG A 118 9.79 -22.89 -13.40
C ARG A 118 10.52 -24.23 -13.46
N ARG A 119 10.63 -24.83 -14.64
CA ARG A 119 11.33 -26.09 -14.86
C ARG A 119 12.82 -25.97 -14.50
N LEU A 120 13.52 -24.91 -14.94
CA LEU A 120 14.92 -24.70 -14.66
C LEU A 120 15.19 -24.53 -13.15
N LEU A 121 14.36 -23.78 -12.46
CA LEU A 121 14.44 -23.63 -11.00
C LEU A 121 14.21 -24.97 -10.30
N SER A 122 13.20 -25.74 -10.72
CA SER A 122 12.89 -27.03 -10.12
C SER A 122 13.92 -28.14 -10.40
N GLN A 123 14.86 -27.95 -11.34
CA GLN A 123 15.96 -28.87 -11.62
C GLN A 123 17.21 -28.61 -10.78
N ARG A 124 17.29 -27.48 -10.06
CA ARG A 124 18.44 -27.16 -9.21
C ARG A 124 18.33 -27.90 -7.88
N ARG A 125 19.33 -28.76 -7.58
CA ARG A 125 19.32 -29.63 -6.38
C ARG A 125 19.15 -28.84 -5.08
N THR A 126 19.88 -27.74 -4.93
CA THR A 126 19.79 -26.85 -3.75
C THR A 126 18.36 -26.33 -3.57
N LEU A 127 17.73 -25.84 -4.66
CA LEU A 127 16.37 -25.30 -4.64
C LEU A 127 15.32 -26.39 -4.38
N GLN A 128 15.51 -27.61 -4.92
CA GLN A 128 14.65 -28.77 -4.65
C GLN A 128 14.70 -29.17 -3.17
N GLN A 129 15.88 -29.24 -2.59
CA GLN A 129 16.07 -29.56 -1.19
C GLN A 129 15.40 -28.53 -0.27
N LEU A 130 15.57 -27.24 -0.57
CA LEU A 130 14.89 -26.16 0.16
C LEU A 130 13.38 -26.29 0.06
N ALA A 131 12.83 -26.48 -1.16
CA ALA A 131 11.41 -26.69 -1.38
C ALA A 131 10.86 -27.86 -0.56
N ALA A 132 11.54 -29.01 -0.58
CA ALA A 132 11.14 -30.19 0.16
C ALA A 132 11.18 -29.95 1.69
N THR A 133 12.24 -29.29 2.18
CA THR A 133 12.40 -28.96 3.60
C THR A 133 11.28 -28.03 4.08
N LYS A 134 11.02 -26.95 3.36
CA LYS A 134 9.96 -25.98 3.74
C LYS A 134 8.56 -26.55 3.57
N ALA A 135 8.30 -27.38 2.56
CA ALA A 135 7.04 -28.10 2.40
C ALA A 135 6.79 -29.09 3.55
N ALA A 136 7.81 -29.83 3.97
CA ALA A 136 7.73 -30.72 5.13
C ALA A 136 7.52 -29.95 6.44
N ALA A 137 8.20 -28.81 6.60
CA ALA A 137 8.01 -27.92 7.75
C ALA A 137 6.59 -27.40 7.82
N LEU A 138 6.02 -26.92 6.69
CA LEU A 138 4.66 -26.40 6.63
C LEU A 138 3.61 -27.49 6.97
N LYS A 139 3.84 -28.75 6.56
CA LYS A 139 2.97 -29.88 6.96
C LYS A 139 2.97 -30.14 8.45
N ARG A 140 4.10 -29.86 9.14
CA ARG A 140 4.23 -30.01 10.60
C ARG A 140 3.69 -28.82 11.38
N ALA A 141 3.60 -27.65 10.76
CA ALA A 141 3.20 -26.40 11.39
C ALA A 141 1.85 -26.45 12.13
N PRO A 142 0.80 -27.19 11.68
CA PRO A 142 -0.42 -27.36 12.48
C PRO A 142 -0.20 -28.00 13.86
N GLY A 143 0.93 -28.68 14.09
CA GLY A 143 1.35 -29.19 15.39
C GLY A 143 1.97 -28.16 16.33
N CYS A 144 2.23 -26.95 15.87
CA CYS A 144 2.81 -25.88 16.68
C CYS A 144 1.86 -25.44 17.81
N ASN A 145 2.41 -25.16 18.99
CA ASN A 145 1.66 -24.70 20.15
C ASN A 145 1.75 -23.19 20.38
N ASP A 146 2.65 -22.50 19.69
CA ASP A 146 2.82 -21.06 19.76
C ASP A 146 3.29 -20.49 18.41
N VAL A 147 3.25 -19.16 18.31
CA VAL A 147 3.59 -18.44 17.08
C VAL A 147 5.08 -18.52 16.71
N ARG A 148 5.98 -18.70 17.70
CA ARG A 148 7.42 -18.81 17.46
C ARG A 148 7.77 -20.12 16.76
N CYS A 149 7.05 -21.21 17.09
CA CYS A 149 7.19 -22.49 16.40
C CYS A 149 6.87 -22.35 14.89
N PHE A 150 5.79 -21.65 14.53
CA PHE A 150 5.47 -21.38 13.13
C PHE A 150 6.58 -20.59 12.45
N ASP A 151 7.07 -19.54 13.09
CA ASP A 151 8.13 -18.69 12.54
C ASP A 151 9.42 -19.51 12.30
N GLN A 152 9.90 -20.28 13.28
CA GLN A 152 11.10 -21.10 13.15
C GLN A 152 11.02 -22.12 12.00
N LEU A 153 9.84 -22.70 11.75
CA LEU A 153 9.65 -23.66 10.67
C LEU A 153 9.65 -23.00 9.29
N ILE A 154 9.09 -21.81 9.18
CA ILE A 154 8.72 -21.21 7.87
C ILE A 154 9.70 -20.14 7.41
N ARG A 155 10.28 -19.35 8.35
CA ARG A 155 11.20 -18.24 8.04
C ARG A 155 12.37 -18.68 7.17
N LEU A 156 12.78 -17.82 6.25
CA LEU A 156 14.01 -17.96 5.47
C LEU A 156 15.17 -17.31 6.25
N ASP A 157 16.14 -18.09 6.67
CA ASP A 157 17.34 -17.56 7.32
C ASP A 157 18.34 -16.97 6.31
N GLY A 158 19.32 -16.21 6.82
CA GLY A 158 20.34 -15.56 6.00
C GLY A 158 21.08 -16.53 5.08
N PRO A 159 21.62 -17.66 5.60
CA PRO A 159 22.28 -18.67 4.77
C PRO A 159 21.40 -19.22 3.64
N THR A 160 20.12 -19.47 3.91
CA THR A 160 19.16 -19.91 2.88
C THR A 160 18.95 -18.85 1.81
N ILE A 161 18.80 -17.58 2.21
CA ILE A 161 18.62 -16.46 1.25
C ILE A 161 19.84 -16.34 0.32
N GLU A 162 21.06 -16.45 0.88
CA GLU A 162 22.30 -16.37 0.10
C GLU A 162 22.53 -17.60 -0.79
N ALA A 163 22.17 -18.79 -0.33
CA ALA A 163 22.26 -20.00 -1.15
C ALA A 163 21.35 -19.91 -2.40
N VAL A 164 20.13 -19.40 -2.23
CA VAL A 164 19.23 -19.13 -3.37
C VAL A 164 19.79 -18.03 -4.27
N ALA A 165 20.34 -16.95 -3.71
CA ALA A 165 20.95 -15.88 -4.48
C ALA A 165 22.09 -16.40 -5.39
N THR A 166 22.93 -17.30 -4.88
CA THR A 166 23.99 -17.97 -5.63
C THR A 166 23.43 -18.79 -6.79
N GLU A 167 22.38 -19.56 -6.57
CA GLU A 167 21.71 -20.34 -7.62
C GLU A 167 21.11 -19.44 -8.71
N LEU A 168 20.46 -18.33 -8.33
CA LEU A 168 19.89 -17.36 -9.26
C LEU A 168 20.96 -16.62 -10.06
N GLN A 169 22.08 -16.26 -9.41
CA GLN A 169 23.25 -15.66 -10.06
C GLN A 169 23.79 -16.59 -11.17
N ALA A 170 23.89 -17.88 -10.88
CA ALA A 170 24.34 -18.86 -11.88
C ALA A 170 23.34 -19.04 -13.04
N LEU A 171 22.04 -19.01 -12.73
CA LEU A 171 20.97 -19.14 -13.72
C LEU A 171 20.79 -17.89 -14.58
N ALA A 172 21.13 -16.71 -14.11
CA ALA A 172 20.95 -15.44 -14.82
C ALA A 172 21.68 -15.40 -16.18
N ASN A 173 22.76 -16.16 -16.34
CA ASN A 173 23.50 -16.24 -17.60
C ASN A 173 22.83 -17.13 -18.65
N ARG A 174 21.84 -17.92 -18.29
CA ARG A 174 21.11 -18.76 -19.22
C ARG A 174 20.22 -17.94 -20.16
N PRO A 175 20.06 -18.37 -21.43
CA PRO A 175 19.24 -17.65 -22.42
C PRO A 175 17.82 -17.38 -21.93
N GLU A 176 17.23 -18.32 -21.19
CA GLU A 176 15.85 -18.23 -20.69
C GLU A 176 15.69 -17.11 -19.64
N PHE A 177 16.68 -16.93 -18.76
CA PHE A 177 16.68 -15.85 -17.75
C PHE A 177 17.02 -14.51 -18.37
N LYS A 178 17.91 -14.45 -19.36
CA LYS A 178 18.15 -13.24 -20.17
C LYS A 178 16.88 -12.80 -20.89
N LEU A 179 16.12 -13.77 -21.42
CA LEU A 179 14.84 -13.49 -22.08
C LEU A 179 13.79 -13.00 -21.07
N LEU A 180 13.74 -13.58 -19.87
CA LEU A 180 12.88 -13.10 -18.77
C LEU A 180 13.23 -11.65 -18.40
N ALA A 181 14.51 -11.33 -18.25
CA ALA A 181 14.95 -9.97 -17.95
C ALA A 181 14.53 -8.98 -19.03
N LYS A 182 14.77 -9.35 -20.31
CA LYS A 182 14.47 -8.50 -21.48
C LYS A 182 12.97 -8.28 -21.69
N ARG A 183 12.12 -9.32 -21.48
CA ARG A 183 10.70 -9.28 -21.84
C ARG A 183 9.79 -8.89 -20.68
N GLU A 184 10.24 -9.14 -19.43
CA GLU A 184 9.38 -8.98 -18.25
C GLU A 184 10.01 -8.04 -17.21
N LEU A 185 11.22 -8.33 -16.70
CA LEU A 185 11.74 -7.59 -15.56
C LEU A 185 11.95 -6.11 -15.91
N ARG A 186 12.68 -5.81 -16.98
CA ARG A 186 12.97 -4.42 -17.35
C ARG A 186 11.75 -3.70 -17.93
N PRO A 187 10.99 -4.26 -18.90
CA PRO A 187 9.86 -3.54 -19.48
C PRO A 187 8.74 -3.26 -18.49
N SER A 188 8.55 -4.10 -17.48
CA SER A 188 7.49 -3.92 -16.48
C SER A 188 7.61 -2.64 -15.64
N GLY A 189 8.82 -2.08 -15.50
CA GLY A 189 9.10 -0.98 -14.57
C GLY A 189 9.06 -1.40 -13.09
N VAL A 190 8.58 -2.60 -12.76
CA VAL A 190 8.46 -3.10 -11.37
C VAL A 190 9.80 -3.15 -10.65
N PHE A 191 10.90 -3.31 -11.38
CA PHE A 191 12.27 -3.40 -10.85
C PHE A 191 13.12 -2.17 -11.19
N ILE A 192 12.48 -1.04 -11.46
CA ILE A 192 13.13 0.15 -12.06
C ILE A 192 14.28 0.71 -11.21
N THR A 193 14.25 0.56 -9.90
CA THR A 193 15.32 0.97 -8.99
C THR A 193 16.62 0.18 -9.22
N TYR A 194 16.54 -0.98 -9.86
CA TYR A 194 17.69 -1.84 -10.22
C TYR A 194 18.13 -1.70 -11.66
N ASN A 195 17.56 -0.78 -12.45
CA ASN A 195 17.84 -0.68 -13.89
C ASN A 195 19.31 -0.39 -14.24
N ASN A 196 20.06 0.21 -13.32
CA ASN A 196 21.51 0.45 -13.48
C ASN A 196 22.36 -0.79 -13.17
N GLN A 197 21.75 -1.89 -12.72
CA GLN A 197 22.43 -3.15 -12.43
C GLN A 197 22.38 -4.09 -13.64
N SER A 198 23.30 -5.07 -13.66
CA SER A 198 23.20 -6.19 -14.61
C SER A 198 21.94 -7.03 -14.33
N ASP A 199 21.49 -7.81 -15.33
CA ASP A 199 20.32 -8.69 -15.16
C ASP A 199 20.49 -9.67 -14.00
N ALA A 200 21.70 -10.16 -13.78
CA ALA A 200 22.01 -11.06 -12.68
C ALA A 200 21.90 -10.35 -11.31
N GLN A 201 22.43 -9.14 -11.20
CA GLN A 201 22.34 -8.35 -9.97
C GLN A 201 20.90 -7.94 -9.67
N MET A 202 20.13 -7.51 -10.70
CA MET A 202 18.69 -7.21 -10.56
C MET A 202 17.92 -8.43 -10.05
N LEU A 203 18.15 -9.60 -10.64
CA LEU A 203 17.47 -10.84 -10.26
C LEU A 203 17.77 -11.23 -8.80
N VAL A 204 19.03 -11.12 -8.39
CA VAL A 204 19.47 -11.41 -7.01
C VAL A 204 18.89 -10.39 -6.02
N ALA A 205 18.91 -9.09 -6.35
CA ALA A 205 18.36 -8.05 -5.51
C ALA A 205 16.86 -8.25 -5.30
N ALA A 206 16.10 -8.45 -6.37
CA ALA A 206 14.66 -8.71 -6.32
C ALA A 206 14.30 -9.98 -5.52
N TRP A 207 15.13 -11.03 -5.58
CA TRP A 207 14.97 -12.21 -4.72
C TRP A 207 15.20 -11.89 -3.24
N LYS A 208 16.29 -11.19 -2.92
CA LYS A 208 16.63 -10.84 -1.53
C LYS A 208 15.54 -9.99 -0.90
N ASP A 209 14.96 -9.06 -1.66
CA ASP A 209 13.86 -8.25 -1.20
C ASP A 209 12.59 -9.09 -0.98
N ALA A 210 12.25 -9.98 -1.91
CA ALA A 210 11.12 -10.88 -1.74
C ALA A 210 11.27 -11.78 -0.51
N ALA A 211 12.47 -12.30 -0.25
CA ALA A 211 12.75 -13.13 0.92
C ALA A 211 12.63 -12.34 2.24
N LYS A 212 13.18 -11.11 2.28
CA LYS A 212 13.04 -10.21 3.42
C LYS A 212 11.58 -9.82 3.65
N GLY A 213 10.83 -9.52 2.59
CA GLY A 213 9.42 -9.17 2.67
C GLY A 213 8.56 -10.30 3.21
N MET A 214 8.76 -11.54 2.73
CA MET A 214 8.10 -12.71 3.33
C MET A 214 8.41 -12.81 4.82
N ASN A 215 9.68 -12.67 5.22
CA ASN A 215 10.09 -12.66 6.61
C ASN A 215 9.49 -11.49 7.40
N ARG A 216 9.32 -10.31 6.78
CA ARG A 216 8.68 -9.14 7.41
C ARG A 216 7.21 -9.41 7.73
N ILE A 217 6.48 -10.08 6.84
CA ILE A 217 5.10 -10.50 7.11
C ILE A 217 5.07 -11.46 8.32
N LEU A 218 5.98 -12.44 8.38
CA LEU A 218 6.08 -13.34 9.52
C LEU A 218 6.40 -12.60 10.82
N SER A 219 7.31 -11.62 10.79
CA SER A 219 7.65 -10.80 11.94
C SER A 219 6.45 -10.01 12.47
N VAL A 220 5.73 -9.31 11.60
CA VAL A 220 4.61 -8.45 12.02
C VAL A 220 3.39 -9.28 12.39
N TYR A 221 2.93 -10.16 11.51
CA TYR A 221 1.66 -10.86 11.69
C TYR A 221 1.81 -12.23 12.34
N GLY A 222 3.01 -12.81 12.31
CA GLY A 222 3.32 -14.05 13.00
C GLY A 222 3.83 -13.83 14.44
N LEU A 223 4.74 -12.87 14.65
CA LEU A 223 5.39 -12.63 15.93
C LEU A 223 4.93 -11.36 16.66
N GLY A 224 4.15 -10.48 16.01
CA GLY A 224 3.65 -9.24 16.60
C GLY A 224 4.68 -8.13 16.70
N GLU A 225 5.75 -8.18 15.89
CA GLU A 225 6.66 -7.04 15.79
C GLU A 225 5.92 -5.80 15.34
N ALA A 226 6.27 -4.66 15.91
CA ALA A 226 5.63 -3.40 15.58
C ALA A 226 5.93 -3.02 14.11
N PRO A 227 4.90 -2.74 13.29
CA PRO A 227 5.09 -2.14 11.98
C PRO A 227 5.49 -0.69 12.11
N ARG A 228 5.85 -0.03 10.98
CA ARG A 228 6.15 1.40 10.92
C ARG A 228 4.99 2.23 11.46
N TYR A 229 3.76 1.87 11.11
CA TYR A 229 2.53 2.56 11.47
C TYR A 229 1.64 1.67 12.34
N LYS A 230 1.90 1.70 13.66
CA LYS A 230 1.24 0.84 14.65
C LYS A 230 -0.27 0.93 14.65
N ASP A 231 -0.81 2.13 14.40
CA ASP A 231 -2.25 2.39 14.53
C ASP A 231 -3.08 1.80 13.38
N ILE A 232 -2.45 1.49 12.25
CA ILE A 232 -3.15 1.01 11.06
C ILE A 232 -2.62 -0.32 10.51
N ASP A 233 -1.36 -0.70 10.83
CA ASP A 233 -0.69 -1.86 10.22
C ASP A 233 -0.38 -2.98 11.19
N ARG A 234 -0.70 -2.83 12.48
CA ARG A 234 -0.45 -3.86 13.49
C ARG A 234 -1.25 -5.14 13.22
N VAL A 235 -0.82 -6.23 13.81
CA VAL A 235 -1.57 -7.49 13.85
C VAL A 235 -2.99 -7.26 14.39
N SER A 236 -3.97 -7.93 13.77
CA SER A 236 -5.40 -7.78 14.10
C SER A 236 -5.87 -8.68 15.26
N TYR A 237 -4.98 -9.51 15.80
CA TYR A 237 -5.29 -10.51 16.81
C TYR A 237 -4.39 -10.37 18.04
N ASP A 238 -4.90 -10.83 19.18
CA ASP A 238 -4.06 -11.15 20.32
C ASP A 238 -3.32 -12.48 20.01
N LEU A 239 -2.01 -12.39 19.78
CA LEU A 239 -1.17 -13.52 19.41
C LEU A 239 -1.03 -14.58 20.51
N SER A 240 -1.32 -14.21 21.76
CA SER A 240 -1.33 -15.14 22.90
C SER A 240 -2.64 -15.93 23.01
N SER A 241 -3.69 -15.48 22.30
CA SER A 241 -5.02 -16.09 22.36
C SER A 241 -5.05 -17.49 21.75
N GLU A 242 -5.84 -18.39 22.35
CA GLU A 242 -6.12 -19.70 21.79
C GLU A 242 -6.83 -19.60 20.43
N ALA A 243 -7.70 -18.63 20.26
CA ALA A 243 -8.43 -18.37 19.03
C ALA A 243 -7.46 -18.13 17.84
N TYR A 244 -6.44 -17.29 18.04
CA TYR A 244 -5.45 -17.03 16.99
C TYR A 244 -4.64 -18.29 16.64
N ARG A 245 -4.22 -19.08 17.65
CA ARG A 245 -3.52 -20.34 17.43
C ARG A 245 -4.37 -21.35 16.64
N ILE A 246 -5.67 -21.43 16.94
CA ILE A 246 -6.59 -22.29 16.19
C ILE A 246 -6.69 -21.83 14.74
N ILE A 247 -6.85 -20.52 14.49
CA ILE A 247 -6.90 -19.93 13.14
C ILE A 247 -5.63 -20.29 12.37
N LEU A 248 -4.45 -20.07 12.95
CA LEU A 248 -3.18 -20.41 12.32
C LEU A 248 -3.10 -21.91 11.96
N LYS A 249 -3.46 -22.80 12.87
CA LYS A 249 -3.43 -24.26 12.63
C LYS A 249 -4.37 -24.66 11.48
N VAL A 250 -5.60 -24.16 11.51
CA VAL A 250 -6.60 -24.49 10.50
C VAL A 250 -6.18 -23.95 9.14
N LYS A 251 -5.83 -22.66 9.07
CA LYS A 251 -5.45 -22.01 7.81
C LYS A 251 -4.14 -22.58 7.25
N THR A 252 -3.18 -22.92 8.09
CA THR A 252 -1.94 -23.57 7.64
C THR A 252 -2.23 -24.95 7.04
N ALA A 253 -3.14 -25.72 7.63
CA ALA A 253 -3.53 -27.03 7.10
C ALA A 253 -4.30 -26.94 5.76
N GLU A 254 -4.91 -25.80 5.47
CA GLU A 254 -5.60 -25.53 4.20
C GLU A 254 -4.64 -25.18 3.05
N ILE A 255 -3.38 -24.79 3.35
CA ILE A 255 -2.41 -24.42 2.32
C ILE A 255 -2.11 -25.62 1.42
N LYS A 256 -2.40 -25.45 0.13
CA LYS A 256 -2.12 -26.44 -0.90
C LYS A 256 -1.00 -25.95 -1.80
N PHE A 257 -0.15 -26.85 -2.23
CA PHE A 257 0.86 -26.62 -3.24
C PHE A 257 1.04 -27.84 -4.14
N ALA A 258 1.67 -27.65 -5.30
CA ALA A 258 1.94 -28.72 -6.24
C ALA A 258 2.78 -29.85 -5.61
N LYS A 259 2.77 -31.05 -6.20
CA LYS A 259 3.62 -32.17 -5.76
C LYS A 259 5.10 -31.78 -5.64
N ALA A 260 5.57 -30.91 -6.55
CA ALA A 260 6.92 -30.33 -6.56
C ALA A 260 6.79 -28.80 -6.54
N PRO A 261 6.67 -28.18 -5.35
CA PRO A 261 6.60 -26.73 -5.24
C PRO A 261 7.95 -26.10 -5.60
N LEU A 262 7.92 -24.81 -6.02
CA LEU A 262 9.14 -24.01 -6.08
C LEU A 262 9.66 -23.71 -4.66
N PHE A 263 10.94 -23.44 -4.56
CA PHE A 263 11.67 -23.28 -3.29
C PHE A 263 11.08 -22.24 -2.34
N PHE A 264 10.39 -21.25 -2.86
CA PHE A 264 9.76 -20.16 -2.09
C PHE A 264 8.26 -20.39 -1.79
N GLU A 265 7.59 -21.26 -2.57
CA GLU A 265 6.11 -21.39 -2.49
C GLU A 265 5.59 -21.75 -1.09
N PRO A 266 6.23 -22.62 -0.29
CA PRO A 266 5.73 -22.90 1.05
C PRO A 266 5.78 -21.67 1.97
N THR A 267 6.88 -20.92 1.97
CA THR A 267 7.00 -19.68 2.77
C THR A 267 6.09 -18.58 2.26
N LEU A 268 6.02 -18.41 0.94
CA LEU A 268 5.13 -17.42 0.30
C LEU A 268 3.67 -17.66 0.65
N ASN A 269 3.18 -18.90 0.51
CA ASN A 269 1.79 -19.23 0.78
C ASN A 269 1.43 -19.00 2.26
N PHE A 270 2.35 -19.29 3.17
CA PHE A 270 2.16 -18.97 4.58
C PHE A 270 2.13 -17.46 4.85
N ALA A 271 3.03 -16.69 4.22
CA ALA A 271 3.04 -15.23 4.34
C ALA A 271 1.75 -14.60 3.78
N LEU A 272 1.28 -15.04 2.61
CA LEU A 272 0.03 -14.56 2.03
C LEU A 272 -1.19 -14.92 2.89
N MET A 273 -1.20 -16.12 3.50
CA MET A 273 -2.23 -16.51 4.48
C MET A 273 -2.22 -15.58 5.70
N LEU A 274 -1.05 -15.18 6.22
CA LEU A 274 -0.96 -14.22 7.32
C LEU A 274 -1.54 -12.85 6.93
N LEU A 275 -1.29 -12.36 5.71
CA LEU A 275 -1.92 -11.13 5.22
C LEU A 275 -3.45 -11.28 5.17
N GLU A 276 -3.96 -12.38 4.62
CA GLU A 276 -5.41 -12.64 4.48
C GLU A 276 -6.10 -12.64 5.85
N ILE A 277 -5.61 -13.42 6.83
CA ILE A 277 -6.26 -13.51 8.15
C ILE A 277 -6.21 -12.19 8.92
N ASN A 278 -5.22 -11.33 8.66
CA ASN A 278 -5.12 -10.01 9.24
C ASN A 278 -5.82 -8.91 8.43
N ARG A 279 -6.58 -9.28 7.39
CA ARG A 279 -7.26 -8.35 6.47
C ARG A 279 -6.31 -7.37 5.77
N ARG A 280 -5.06 -7.84 5.51
CA ARG A 280 -4.03 -7.08 4.78
C ARG A 280 -3.96 -7.52 3.31
N ASP A 281 -5.09 -7.91 2.77
CA ASP A 281 -5.34 -8.25 1.38
C ASP A 281 -5.87 -7.06 0.55
N GLU A 282 -5.82 -5.85 1.12
CA GLU A 282 -6.36 -4.63 0.50
C GLU A 282 -5.76 -4.35 -0.87
N ALA A 283 -4.49 -4.71 -1.09
CA ALA A 283 -3.83 -4.58 -2.39
C ALA A 283 -4.53 -5.31 -3.53
N GLY A 284 -5.32 -6.35 -3.21
CA GLY A 284 -6.12 -7.12 -4.17
C GLY A 284 -7.57 -6.67 -4.31
N ARG A 285 -8.04 -5.86 -3.37
CA ARG A 285 -9.44 -5.40 -3.41
C ARG A 285 -9.64 -4.46 -4.58
N PHE A 286 -10.79 -4.56 -5.24
CA PHE A 286 -11.18 -3.82 -6.45
C PHE A 286 -10.37 -4.14 -7.71
N GLU A 287 -9.38 -5.03 -7.64
CA GLU A 287 -8.64 -5.43 -8.85
C GLU A 287 -9.44 -6.46 -9.71
N PRO A 288 -9.36 -6.36 -11.04
CA PRO A 288 -8.64 -5.34 -11.79
C PRO A 288 -9.43 -4.02 -11.90
N LEU A 289 -8.80 -2.91 -11.46
CA LEU A 289 -9.43 -1.58 -11.40
C LEU A 289 -10.00 -1.12 -12.75
N GLU A 290 -9.29 -1.38 -13.85
CA GLU A 290 -9.68 -0.99 -15.20
C GLU A 290 -10.90 -1.75 -15.74
N GLN A 291 -11.30 -2.84 -15.09
CA GLN A 291 -12.54 -3.58 -15.41
C GLN A 291 -13.66 -3.31 -14.42
N GLY A 292 -13.33 -2.72 -13.26
CA GLY A 292 -14.23 -2.35 -12.18
C GLY A 292 -14.34 -0.84 -12.01
N GLU A 293 -13.85 -0.34 -10.88
CA GLU A 293 -14.02 1.04 -10.42
C GLU A 293 -13.47 2.11 -11.37
N ASN A 294 -12.46 1.79 -12.18
CA ASN A 294 -11.85 2.72 -13.12
C ASN A 294 -12.28 2.51 -14.58
N LYS A 295 -13.20 1.57 -14.84
CA LYS A 295 -13.57 1.19 -16.20
C LYS A 295 -14.01 2.39 -17.05
N ALA A 296 -14.94 3.20 -16.56
CA ALA A 296 -15.47 4.36 -17.29
C ALA A 296 -14.38 5.41 -17.56
N ALA A 297 -13.55 5.70 -16.56
CA ALA A 297 -12.46 6.67 -16.70
C ALA A 297 -11.38 6.17 -17.66
N VAL A 298 -10.96 4.90 -17.58
CA VAL A 298 -9.96 4.32 -18.49
C VAL A 298 -10.47 4.30 -19.94
N GLN A 299 -11.73 4.00 -20.17
CA GLN A 299 -12.32 4.07 -21.51
C GLN A 299 -12.34 5.49 -22.08
N ASN A 300 -12.51 6.49 -21.21
CA ASN A 300 -12.55 7.90 -21.62
C ASN A 300 -11.16 8.49 -21.92
N LEU A 301 -10.04 7.85 -21.51
CA LEU A 301 -8.68 8.40 -21.67
C LEU A 301 -8.33 8.72 -23.13
N THR A 302 -8.82 7.93 -24.09
CA THR A 302 -8.58 8.12 -25.53
C THR A 302 -9.30 9.33 -26.12
N GLU A 303 -10.37 9.80 -25.46
CA GLU A 303 -11.19 10.93 -25.91
C GLU A 303 -10.69 12.27 -25.35
N ILE A 304 -9.78 12.23 -24.34
CA ILE A 304 -9.29 13.43 -23.68
C ILE A 304 -8.36 14.22 -24.58
N LYS A 305 -8.70 15.47 -24.86
CA LYS A 305 -7.83 16.43 -25.51
C LYS A 305 -6.93 17.10 -24.47
N TRP A 306 -5.82 16.46 -24.16
CA TRP A 306 -4.92 16.87 -23.07
C TRP A 306 -4.44 18.31 -23.13
N ASN A 307 -4.32 18.89 -24.33
CA ASN A 307 -3.87 20.26 -24.54
C ASN A 307 -4.91 21.31 -24.14
N ASP A 308 -6.17 20.92 -23.95
CA ASP A 308 -7.24 21.81 -23.51
C ASP A 308 -7.17 22.10 -21.99
N TYR A 309 -6.27 21.41 -21.28
CA TYR A 309 -6.15 21.50 -19.82
C TYR A 309 -4.73 21.89 -19.40
N PRO A 310 -4.59 22.77 -18.39
CA PRO A 310 -3.25 23.12 -17.86
C PRO A 310 -2.56 21.96 -17.13
N TYR A 311 -3.32 21.03 -16.53
CA TYR A 311 -2.80 19.92 -15.74
C TYR A 311 -3.34 18.58 -16.24
N SER A 312 -2.56 17.49 -16.04
CA SER A 312 -2.98 16.16 -16.48
C SER A 312 -4.08 15.56 -15.60
N PHE A 313 -4.02 15.75 -14.28
CA PHE A 313 -5.05 15.29 -13.34
C PHE A 313 -4.99 16.08 -12.02
N ILE A 314 -6.02 15.90 -11.18
CA ILE A 314 -6.07 16.40 -9.81
C ILE A 314 -6.05 15.21 -8.86
N LEU A 315 -5.03 15.11 -8.01
CA LEU A 315 -4.93 14.11 -6.95
C LEU A 315 -5.61 14.63 -5.69
N VAL A 316 -6.52 13.85 -5.13
CA VAL A 316 -7.14 14.13 -3.82
C VAL A 316 -6.56 13.16 -2.78
N LEU A 317 -5.93 13.71 -1.74
CA LEU A 317 -5.42 12.91 -0.64
C LEU A 317 -6.55 12.61 0.34
N GLY A 318 -6.83 11.33 0.59
CA GLY A 318 -7.86 10.87 1.49
C GLY A 318 -7.67 11.35 2.94
N SER A 319 -8.72 11.22 3.71
CA SER A 319 -8.72 11.40 5.15
C SER A 319 -9.83 10.51 5.72
N GLY A 320 -9.44 9.51 6.50
CA GLY A 320 -10.37 8.53 7.05
C GLY A 320 -11.43 9.09 7.97
N GLY A 321 -12.44 8.29 8.26
CA GLY A 321 -13.49 8.60 9.22
C GLY A 321 -12.96 8.73 10.65
N LEU A 322 -13.76 9.32 11.52
CA LEU A 322 -13.44 9.43 12.94
C LEU A 322 -13.82 8.15 13.70
N ASP A 323 -14.71 7.35 13.14
CA ASP A 323 -15.25 6.11 13.70
C ASP A 323 -15.60 5.10 12.60
N LEU A 324 -16.08 3.91 13.00
CA LEU A 324 -16.45 2.82 12.09
C LEU A 324 -17.76 3.05 11.32
N THR A 325 -18.49 4.14 11.58
CA THR A 325 -19.77 4.47 10.96
C THR A 325 -19.70 5.66 10.00
N THR A 326 -18.64 6.46 10.09
CA THR A 326 -18.40 7.63 9.23
C THR A 326 -17.76 7.22 7.92
N SER A 327 -18.49 7.25 6.83
CA SER A 327 -18.02 6.84 5.50
C SER A 327 -16.99 7.81 4.89
N ILE A 328 -17.19 9.11 5.08
CA ILE A 328 -16.26 10.16 4.67
C ILE A 328 -16.13 11.20 5.79
N SER A 329 -14.89 11.50 6.20
CA SER A 329 -14.66 12.50 7.23
C SER A 329 -14.97 13.93 6.72
N PRO A 330 -15.30 14.88 7.61
CA PRO A 330 -15.46 16.28 7.22
C PRO A 330 -14.22 16.84 6.50
N ILE A 331 -13.02 16.43 6.91
CA ILE A 331 -11.76 16.83 6.25
C ILE A 331 -11.66 16.20 4.86
N GLY A 332 -11.98 14.91 4.72
CA GLY A 332 -12.00 14.22 3.42
C GLY A 332 -12.98 14.86 2.46
N ALA A 333 -14.21 15.16 2.91
CA ALA A 333 -15.21 15.87 2.14
C ALA A 333 -14.71 17.25 1.66
N LYS A 334 -14.11 18.04 2.57
CA LYS A 334 -13.59 19.38 2.24
C LYS A 334 -12.45 19.33 1.22
N ARG A 335 -11.54 18.35 1.31
CA ARG A 335 -10.48 18.12 0.31
C ARG A 335 -11.06 17.78 -1.05
N THR A 336 -12.11 16.96 -1.06
CA THR A 336 -12.83 16.54 -2.27
C THR A 336 -13.61 17.72 -2.89
N ASP A 337 -14.18 18.62 -2.08
CA ASP A 337 -14.84 19.86 -2.56
C ASP A 337 -13.87 20.75 -3.34
N VAL A 338 -12.62 20.90 -2.86
CA VAL A 338 -11.59 21.70 -3.57
C VAL A 338 -11.28 21.08 -4.94
N ALA A 339 -11.11 19.76 -5.00
CA ALA A 339 -10.85 19.08 -6.28
C ALA A 339 -12.02 19.21 -7.26
N ALA A 340 -13.25 19.09 -6.76
CA ALA A 340 -14.45 19.28 -7.57
C ALA A 340 -14.50 20.68 -8.21
N GLN A 341 -14.19 21.74 -7.44
CA GLN A 341 -14.14 23.10 -7.95
C GLN A 341 -13.08 23.28 -9.04
N LEU A 342 -11.88 22.73 -8.83
CA LEU A 342 -10.81 22.79 -9.84
C LEU A 342 -11.17 22.02 -11.11
N PHE A 343 -11.83 20.88 -11.00
CA PHE A 343 -12.31 20.10 -12.14
C PHE A 343 -13.39 20.88 -12.93
N LEU A 344 -14.38 21.47 -12.25
CA LEU A 344 -15.43 22.29 -12.87
C LEU A 344 -14.89 23.58 -13.51
N GLN A 345 -13.72 24.07 -13.04
CA GLN A 345 -12.97 25.17 -13.66
C GLN A 345 -12.08 24.71 -14.83
N HIS A 346 -12.21 23.48 -15.32
CA HIS A 346 -11.40 22.89 -16.40
C HIS A 346 -9.88 22.93 -16.13
N LYS A 347 -9.45 22.80 -14.86
CA LYS A 347 -8.02 22.75 -14.55
C LYS A 347 -7.38 21.43 -14.96
N ALA A 348 -8.11 20.32 -14.90
CA ALA A 348 -7.69 19.01 -15.39
C ALA A 348 -8.90 18.18 -15.83
N PRO A 349 -8.72 17.21 -16.74
CA PRO A 349 -9.82 16.37 -17.24
C PRO A 349 -10.17 15.21 -16.30
N LEU A 350 -9.32 14.92 -15.31
CA LEU A 350 -9.45 13.77 -14.40
C LEU A 350 -9.21 14.18 -12.95
N ILE A 351 -9.94 13.53 -12.04
CA ILE A 351 -9.67 13.51 -10.61
C ILE A 351 -9.20 12.09 -10.24
N ILE A 352 -8.05 11.96 -9.58
CA ILE A 352 -7.61 10.72 -8.92
C ILE A 352 -7.91 10.87 -7.44
N VAL A 353 -8.86 10.10 -6.92
CA VAL A 353 -9.15 10.01 -5.49
C VAL A 353 -8.31 8.88 -4.90
N SER A 354 -7.49 9.18 -3.87
CA SER A 354 -6.52 8.22 -3.35
C SER A 354 -6.65 8.04 -1.83
N GLY A 355 -6.76 6.80 -1.41
CA GLY A 355 -6.83 6.36 -0.02
C GLY A 355 -7.56 5.03 0.14
N GLY A 356 -7.00 4.13 0.93
CA GLY A 356 -7.53 2.78 1.18
C GLY A 356 -8.40 2.69 2.44
N TYR A 357 -8.39 1.51 3.06
CA TYR A 357 -9.04 1.23 4.34
C TYR A 357 -8.09 1.58 5.48
N VAL A 358 -7.99 2.86 5.86
CA VAL A 358 -6.91 3.34 6.74
C VAL A 358 -7.40 3.66 8.14
N HIS A 359 -8.29 4.62 8.30
CA HIS A 359 -8.74 5.12 9.59
C HIS A 359 -10.25 5.04 9.78
N PRO A 360 -10.68 4.62 10.98
CA PRO A 360 -9.91 3.92 12.02
C PRO A 360 -9.48 2.51 11.55
N MET A 361 -8.56 1.87 12.26
CA MET A 361 -8.14 0.49 11.94
C MET A 361 -9.34 -0.42 11.74
N GLN A 362 -9.33 -1.24 10.66
CA GLN A 362 -10.43 -2.13 10.25
C GLN A 362 -11.73 -1.40 9.84
N THR A 363 -11.65 -0.12 9.48
CA THR A 363 -12.80 0.59 8.90
C THR A 363 -13.44 -0.21 7.74
N PRO A 364 -14.77 -0.23 7.60
CA PRO A 364 -15.43 -0.83 6.45
C PRO A 364 -15.40 0.07 5.21
N TYR A 365 -14.90 1.29 5.32
CA TYR A 365 -14.94 2.30 4.27
C TYR A 365 -13.56 2.49 3.61
N CYS A 366 -13.52 2.45 2.29
CA CYS A 366 -12.37 2.81 1.49
C CYS A 366 -12.45 4.30 1.14
N GLU A 367 -11.49 5.10 1.59
CA GLU A 367 -11.49 6.56 1.42
C GLU A 367 -11.72 6.98 -0.04
N ALA A 368 -11.02 6.36 -0.98
CA ALA A 368 -11.15 6.68 -2.41
C ALA A 368 -12.54 6.38 -2.96
N ILE A 369 -13.14 5.26 -2.57
CA ILE A 369 -14.50 4.89 -2.98
C ILE A 369 -15.52 5.89 -2.45
N GLU A 370 -15.39 6.28 -1.19
CA GLU A 370 -16.33 7.24 -0.59
C GLU A 370 -16.18 8.65 -1.18
N MET A 371 -14.95 9.07 -1.51
CA MET A 371 -14.72 10.32 -2.25
C MET A 371 -15.30 10.28 -3.67
N LYS A 372 -15.18 9.15 -4.41
CA LYS A 372 -15.82 8.97 -5.73
C LYS A 372 -17.34 9.15 -5.62
N LYS A 373 -17.98 8.44 -4.68
CA LYS A 373 -19.42 8.55 -4.42
C LYS A 373 -19.83 10.00 -4.11
N TYR A 374 -19.05 10.68 -3.29
CA TYR A 374 -19.29 12.07 -2.91
C TYR A 374 -19.22 13.03 -4.11
N LEU A 375 -18.19 12.91 -4.98
CA LEU A 375 -18.07 13.70 -6.21
C LEU A 375 -19.25 13.51 -7.14
N MET A 376 -19.67 12.27 -7.36
CA MET A 376 -20.80 11.93 -8.22
C MET A 376 -22.13 12.43 -7.65
N ALA A 377 -22.36 12.24 -6.35
CA ALA A 377 -23.63 12.60 -5.70
C ALA A 377 -23.80 14.12 -5.57
N LYS A 378 -22.79 14.82 -5.07
CA LYS A 378 -22.87 16.26 -4.76
C LYS A 378 -22.62 17.15 -5.97
N TYR A 379 -21.58 16.84 -6.76
CA TYR A 379 -21.13 17.70 -7.85
C TYR A 379 -21.54 17.22 -9.24
N LYS A 380 -22.16 16.05 -9.33
CA LYS A 380 -22.56 15.41 -10.60
C LYS A 380 -21.38 15.23 -11.56
N ILE A 381 -20.16 15.08 -11.01
CA ILE A 381 -18.99 14.79 -11.83
C ILE A 381 -19.18 13.40 -12.44
N PRO A 382 -19.03 13.25 -13.77
CA PRO A 382 -19.24 11.96 -14.43
C PRO A 382 -18.18 10.95 -13.97
N GLU A 383 -18.58 9.70 -13.85
CA GLU A 383 -17.68 8.60 -13.48
C GLU A 383 -16.45 8.52 -14.38
N ALA A 384 -16.60 8.82 -15.67
CA ALA A 384 -15.53 8.92 -16.67
C ALA A 384 -14.46 9.97 -16.36
N GLY A 385 -14.72 10.91 -15.45
CA GLY A 385 -13.77 11.91 -14.97
C GLY A 385 -13.08 11.54 -13.65
N ILE A 386 -13.34 10.34 -13.07
CA ILE A 386 -12.86 9.97 -11.75
C ILE A 386 -12.11 8.63 -11.80
N LEU A 387 -10.84 8.65 -11.43
CA LEU A 387 -10.03 7.46 -11.18
C LEU A 387 -9.92 7.20 -9.67
N VAL A 388 -10.07 5.96 -9.29
CA VAL A 388 -9.97 5.48 -7.90
C VAL A 388 -8.61 4.83 -7.70
N GLU A 389 -7.88 5.28 -6.68
CA GLU A 389 -6.69 4.64 -6.14
C GLU A 389 -7.02 4.17 -4.71
N PRO A 390 -7.42 2.90 -4.51
CA PRO A 390 -8.04 2.46 -3.27
C PRO A 390 -7.06 1.78 -2.29
N GLN A 391 -5.75 1.94 -2.47
CA GLN A 391 -4.74 1.15 -1.76
C GLN A 391 -3.76 1.96 -0.94
N ALA A 392 -3.64 3.28 -1.19
CA ALA A 392 -2.74 4.13 -0.42
C ALA A 392 -3.13 4.17 1.05
N ARG A 393 -2.11 4.12 1.92
CA ARG A 393 -2.27 4.12 3.38
C ARG A 393 -1.64 5.35 4.03
N HIS A 394 -0.73 6.02 3.33
CA HIS A 394 0.04 7.17 3.80
C HIS A 394 0.17 8.21 2.71
N THR A 395 0.54 9.43 3.07
CA THR A 395 0.77 10.50 2.09
C THR A 395 1.81 10.12 1.05
N THR A 396 2.88 9.43 1.46
CA THR A 396 3.94 8.96 0.57
C THR A 396 3.40 7.99 -0.49
N THR A 397 2.50 7.11 -0.11
CA THR A 397 1.88 6.13 -1.01
C THR A 397 0.71 6.69 -1.82
N ASN A 398 0.04 7.75 -1.37
CA ASN A 398 -0.92 8.47 -2.23
C ASN A 398 -0.23 8.99 -3.50
N PHE A 399 0.92 9.68 -3.38
CA PHE A 399 1.66 10.18 -4.54
C PHE A 399 2.23 9.04 -5.39
N ARG A 400 2.82 8.02 -4.75
CA ARG A 400 3.36 6.83 -5.42
C ARG A 400 2.29 6.13 -6.27
N ASN A 401 1.16 5.83 -5.68
CA ASN A 401 0.13 5.04 -6.33
C ASN A 401 -0.61 5.84 -7.42
N ALA A 402 -0.85 7.15 -7.20
CA ALA A 402 -1.37 8.02 -8.26
C ALA A 402 -0.43 8.09 -9.46
N ALA A 403 0.89 8.19 -9.23
CA ALA A 403 1.89 8.14 -10.29
C ALA A 403 1.88 6.79 -11.01
N ARG A 404 1.77 5.65 -10.27
CA ARG A 404 1.62 4.31 -10.86
C ARG A 404 0.42 4.21 -11.79
N LEU A 405 -0.74 4.70 -11.38
CA LEU A 405 -1.94 4.74 -12.24
C LEU A 405 -1.70 5.58 -13.49
N ALA A 406 -1.09 6.76 -13.33
CA ALA A 406 -0.81 7.64 -14.45
C ALA A 406 0.08 6.96 -15.50
N PHE A 407 1.22 6.34 -15.08
CA PHE A 407 2.11 5.62 -16.00
C PHE A 407 1.42 4.40 -16.64
N ARG A 408 0.67 3.61 -15.87
CA ARG A 408 0.04 2.38 -16.36
C ARG A 408 -1.15 2.61 -17.29
N TYR A 409 -1.86 3.71 -17.11
CA TYR A 409 -2.99 4.06 -17.97
C TYR A 409 -2.62 5.00 -19.12
N GLY A 410 -1.34 5.41 -19.23
CA GLY A 410 -0.88 6.28 -20.30
C GLY A 410 -1.35 7.73 -20.16
N ILE A 411 -1.62 8.17 -18.94
CA ILE A 411 -1.87 9.59 -18.65
C ILE A 411 -0.54 10.35 -18.85
N PRO A 412 -0.54 11.51 -19.54
CA PRO A 412 0.68 12.27 -19.79
C PRO A 412 1.43 12.67 -18.50
N THR A 413 2.49 11.95 -18.16
CA THR A 413 3.29 12.15 -16.94
C THR A 413 4.42 13.15 -17.11
N GLU A 414 4.72 13.56 -18.34
CA GLU A 414 5.59 14.70 -18.66
C GLU A 414 4.94 16.03 -18.30
N ARG A 415 3.61 16.06 -18.19
CA ARG A 415 2.82 17.21 -17.77
C ARG A 415 2.71 17.26 -16.24
N THR A 416 2.56 18.48 -15.71
CA THR A 416 2.27 18.72 -14.31
C THR A 416 0.88 18.24 -13.92
N ALA A 417 0.72 17.72 -12.72
CA ALA A 417 -0.55 17.39 -12.07
C ALA A 417 -0.79 18.32 -10.87
N LEU A 418 -2.03 18.38 -10.39
CA LEU A 418 -2.39 19.05 -9.15
C LEU A 418 -2.60 18.03 -8.02
N VAL A 419 -2.30 18.45 -6.79
CA VAL A 419 -2.74 17.76 -5.57
C VAL A 419 -3.54 18.71 -4.71
N THR A 420 -4.65 18.22 -4.13
CA THR A 420 -5.49 18.96 -3.19
C THR A 420 -5.53 18.27 -1.83
N SER A 421 -5.46 19.08 -0.76
CA SER A 421 -5.56 18.59 0.61
C SER A 421 -5.92 19.74 1.56
N SER A 422 -5.94 19.48 2.89
CA SER A 422 -6.01 20.53 3.90
C SER A 422 -4.75 21.41 3.91
N GLU A 423 -4.87 22.62 4.42
CA GLU A 423 -3.77 23.60 4.42
C GLU A 423 -2.48 23.06 5.06
N ASP A 424 -2.58 22.52 6.28
CA ASP A 424 -1.42 21.96 6.98
C ASP A 424 -0.79 20.79 6.22
N HIS A 425 -1.63 19.99 5.54
CA HIS A 425 -1.16 18.84 4.77
C HIS A 425 -0.44 19.29 3.49
N ILE A 426 -0.93 20.30 2.78
CA ILE A 426 -0.21 20.91 1.64
C ILE A 426 1.09 21.56 2.12
N ALA A 427 1.04 22.32 3.22
CA ALA A 427 2.23 22.94 3.77
C ALA A 427 3.30 21.90 4.14
N SER A 428 2.93 20.78 4.78
CA SER A 428 3.87 19.72 5.13
C SER A 428 4.39 18.96 3.91
N SER A 429 3.54 18.70 2.91
CA SER A 429 3.93 17.94 1.70
C SER A 429 4.86 18.73 0.77
N THR A 430 4.96 20.06 0.93
CA THR A 430 5.82 20.92 0.10
C THR A 430 7.13 21.31 0.78
N ARG A 431 7.45 20.74 1.95
CA ARG A 431 8.73 20.95 2.66
C ARG A 431 9.74 19.86 2.29
N ASP A 432 11.01 20.14 2.54
CA ASP A 432 12.11 19.18 2.30
C ASP A 432 12.01 17.93 3.17
N GLU A 433 11.42 18.04 4.36
CA GLU A 433 11.15 16.89 5.24
C GLU A 433 10.25 15.86 4.58
N PHE A 434 9.32 16.28 3.73
CA PHE A 434 8.50 15.35 2.97
C PHE A 434 9.32 14.52 1.98
N ARG A 435 10.29 15.15 1.30
CA ARG A 435 11.21 14.43 0.42
C ARG A 435 12.07 13.44 1.21
N THR A 436 12.64 13.89 2.33
CA THR A 436 13.43 13.02 3.23
C THR A 436 12.63 11.84 3.75
N ARG A 437 11.39 12.09 4.16
CA ARG A 437 10.45 11.04 4.59
C ARG A 437 10.19 10.01 3.49
N ASN A 438 9.91 10.45 2.26
CA ASN A 438 9.67 9.55 1.13
C ASN A 438 10.90 8.67 0.84
N ILE A 439 12.10 9.25 0.82
CA ILE A 439 13.34 8.49 0.61
C ILE A 439 13.55 7.47 1.73
N SER A 440 13.26 7.83 2.97
CA SER A 440 13.37 6.90 4.12
C SER A 440 12.34 5.77 4.07
N GLU A 441 11.10 6.06 3.62
CA GLU A 441 10.00 5.08 3.62
C GLU A 441 9.98 4.21 2.35
N LEU A 442 10.23 4.81 1.19
CA LEU A 442 10.08 4.16 -0.12
C LEU A 442 11.42 3.82 -0.79
N GLY A 443 12.55 4.36 -0.27
CA GLY A 443 13.86 4.27 -0.95
C GLY A 443 14.04 5.26 -2.10
N TYR A 444 13.03 6.04 -2.46
CA TYR A 444 13.04 7.02 -3.55
C TYR A 444 11.99 8.11 -3.33
N PHE A 445 12.05 9.19 -4.15
CA PHE A 445 11.02 10.22 -4.17
C PHE A 445 10.02 9.93 -5.30
N PRO A 446 8.70 9.73 -5.02
CA PRO A 446 7.72 9.26 -6.01
C PRO A 446 7.29 10.34 -7.01
N ILE A 447 7.77 11.56 -6.87
CA ILE A 447 7.51 12.71 -7.72
C ILE A 447 8.84 13.42 -8.05
N GLU A 448 8.90 14.10 -9.19
CA GLU A 448 10.12 14.82 -9.57
C GLU A 448 10.25 16.12 -8.76
N TYR A 449 9.15 16.85 -8.60
CA TYR A 449 9.03 18.04 -7.78
C TYR A 449 7.61 18.22 -7.24
N ILE A 450 7.46 19.09 -6.23
CA ILE A 450 6.20 19.59 -5.73
C ILE A 450 6.34 21.07 -5.38
N LYS A 451 5.34 21.90 -5.73
CA LYS A 451 5.35 23.34 -5.48
C LYS A 451 3.97 23.81 -5.07
N ARG A 452 3.88 24.45 -3.91
CA ARG A 452 2.63 25.05 -3.41
C ARG A 452 2.16 26.17 -4.34
N ILE A 453 0.87 26.13 -4.71
CA ILE A 453 0.23 27.18 -5.52
C ILE A 453 -0.89 27.89 -4.79
N SER A 454 -1.45 27.28 -3.73
CA SER A 454 -2.43 27.90 -2.83
C SER A 454 -2.33 27.28 -1.43
N LEU A 455 -3.20 27.71 -0.51
CA LEU A 455 -3.26 27.10 0.82
C LEU A 455 -3.64 25.62 0.78
N VAL A 456 -4.46 25.22 -0.19
CA VAL A 456 -5.07 23.87 -0.26
C VAL A 456 -4.70 23.10 -1.53
N ALA A 457 -3.75 23.60 -2.33
CA ALA A 457 -3.30 22.95 -3.55
C ALA A 457 -1.81 23.18 -3.82
N ALA A 458 -1.20 22.16 -4.44
CA ALA A 458 0.16 22.20 -4.97
C ALA A 458 0.19 21.57 -6.38
N GLU A 459 1.14 21.99 -7.20
CA GLU A 459 1.48 21.31 -8.44
C GLU A 459 2.64 20.32 -8.20
N PHE A 460 2.61 19.20 -8.91
CA PHE A 460 3.67 18.20 -8.83
C PHE A 460 3.84 17.47 -10.17
N LYS A 461 4.95 16.78 -10.34
CA LYS A 461 5.20 15.93 -11.52
C LYS A 461 5.47 14.50 -11.07
N PRO A 462 4.74 13.48 -11.61
CA PRO A 462 4.97 12.09 -11.30
C PRO A 462 6.39 11.63 -11.67
N SER A 463 6.99 10.76 -10.84
CA SER A 463 8.28 10.12 -11.12
C SER A 463 8.08 8.67 -11.54
N VAL A 464 8.79 8.23 -12.58
CA VAL A 464 8.77 6.84 -13.06
C VAL A 464 9.28 5.86 -12.00
N ALA A 465 10.07 6.31 -11.02
CA ALA A 465 10.49 5.51 -9.87
C ALA A 465 9.31 4.92 -9.08
N SER A 466 8.13 5.55 -9.16
CA SER A 466 6.89 5.06 -8.55
C SER A 466 6.42 3.71 -9.08
N LEU A 467 6.90 3.25 -10.24
CA LEU A 467 6.58 1.93 -10.77
C LEU A 467 7.21 0.78 -9.98
N PHE A 468 8.23 1.06 -9.18
CA PHE A 468 8.90 0.06 -8.35
C PHE A 468 7.93 -0.60 -7.36
N PHE A 469 7.94 -1.94 -7.33
CA PHE A 469 7.25 -2.73 -6.29
C PHE A 469 8.27 -3.16 -5.26
N ASP A 470 8.20 -2.55 -4.10
CA ASP A 470 9.13 -2.85 -3.01
C ASP A 470 8.69 -4.10 -2.25
N ALA A 471 9.27 -5.23 -2.62
CA ALA A 471 9.01 -6.48 -1.94
C ALA A 471 9.50 -6.51 -0.47
N ASN A 472 10.37 -5.58 -0.03
CA ASN A 472 10.75 -5.46 1.38
C ASN A 472 9.65 -4.85 2.25
N ASP A 473 8.72 -4.09 1.65
CA ASP A 473 7.62 -3.45 2.36
C ASP A 473 6.24 -3.98 1.93
N PRO A 474 5.97 -5.29 2.15
CA PRO A 474 4.75 -5.95 1.71
C PRO A 474 3.51 -5.54 2.51
N LEU A 475 3.65 -4.64 3.47
CA LEU A 475 2.53 -4.07 4.24
C LEU A 475 1.92 -2.87 3.52
N ASP A 476 2.63 -2.35 2.51
CA ASP A 476 2.23 -1.16 1.76
C ASP A 476 2.65 -1.31 0.27
N PRO A 477 2.09 -2.29 -0.44
CA PRO A 477 2.51 -2.70 -1.79
C PRO A 477 2.21 -1.66 -2.88
#